data_5de84fe1dc7df838bb158ec923f4067b
#
_entry.id   5de84fe1dc7df838bb158ec923f4067b
#
_cell.length_a   1.000
_cell.length_b   1.000
_cell.length_c   1.000
_cell.angle_alpha   90.00
_cell.angle_beta   90.00
_cell.angle_gamma   90.00
#
_symmetry.space_group_name_H-M   'P 1'
#
loop_
_entity.id
_entity.type
_entity.pdbx_description
1 polymer ?
#
loop_
_entity_poly.entity_id
_entity_poly.type
_entity_poly.pdbx_seq_one_letter_code
_entity_poly.pdbx_strand_id
1 'polypeptide(L)'
;KGTGSTGNWGDGTGGLDCAAINVSGAYGIATVNIKGGTLIAEAKSLITEGTTYTPVINVTGGTFSDPSALKYMKANANVNIKLTADKTCPGFKTTSGQTLTMDLGGKILTLADPTVGSTGTETNSCQLLEGSNVTFKNGTLKSDNNKIMIQNYCNLTLDNMTVEDTNAQYVVSNNCGNISINNTTINAGSNANQFAFDVCGYAKYTAGVTVTV
;
A
#
# COMPACT_ATOMS: atom_id res chain seq x y z
N LYS A 1 -3.06 5.94 -21.86
CA LYS A 1 -2.95 4.49 -21.69
C LYS A 1 -1.65 4.05 -22.36
N GLY A 2 -0.62 3.73 -21.57
CA GLY A 2 0.61 3.13 -22.09
C GLY A 2 0.34 1.65 -22.39
N THR A 3 0.17 1.31 -23.64
CA THR A 3 0.17 -0.08 -24.11
C THR A 3 1.60 -0.40 -24.55
N GLY A 4 2.19 -1.41 -23.93
CA GLY A 4 3.59 -1.68 -23.99
C GLY A 4 4.22 -1.76 -25.35
N SER A 5 5.37 -1.15 -25.40
CA SER A 5 6.41 -1.52 -26.36
C SER A 5 7.60 -2.00 -25.54
N THR A 6 8.04 -3.21 -25.80
CA THR A 6 9.33 -3.71 -25.36
C THR A 6 10.42 -3.04 -26.18
N GLY A 7 10.53 -1.73 -26.05
CA GLY A 7 11.53 -0.92 -26.76
C GLY A 7 12.64 -0.54 -25.81
N ASN A 8 13.83 -1.02 -26.10
CA ASN A 8 15.05 -0.63 -25.39
C ASN A 8 15.45 0.79 -25.81
N TRP A 9 15.38 1.76 -24.91
CA TRP A 9 15.93 3.10 -25.13
C TRP A 9 17.35 3.14 -24.55
N GLY A 10 18.27 2.58 -25.31
CA GLY A 10 19.67 3.00 -25.30
C GLY A 10 20.61 2.61 -24.17
N ASP A 11 20.20 1.84 -23.15
CA ASP A 11 21.10 1.44 -22.06
C ASP A 11 21.41 -0.08 -21.98
N GLY A 12 20.85 -0.88 -22.88
CA GLY A 12 21.16 -2.31 -22.97
C GLY A 12 20.57 -3.21 -21.91
N THR A 13 19.80 -2.68 -20.99
CA THR A 13 19.11 -3.48 -19.96
C THR A 13 17.67 -3.77 -20.38
N GLY A 14 17.34 -5.04 -20.53
CA GLY A 14 16.13 -5.50 -21.18
C GLY A 14 14.82 -5.02 -20.57
N GLY A 15 13.85 -4.77 -21.46
CA GLY A 15 12.42 -4.78 -21.19
C GLY A 15 11.93 -3.71 -20.22
N LEU A 16 11.68 -2.50 -20.70
CA LEU A 16 10.93 -1.51 -19.92
C LEU A 16 9.51 -2.00 -19.69
N ASP A 17 9.15 -2.16 -18.42
CA ASP A 17 7.77 -2.29 -18.02
C ASP A 17 6.97 -1.09 -18.55
N CYS A 18 5.77 -1.32 -19.08
CA CYS A 18 4.89 -0.23 -19.49
C CYS A 18 4.52 0.63 -18.29
N ALA A 19 5.12 1.80 -18.21
CA ALA A 19 4.83 2.78 -17.18
C ALA A 19 4.04 3.97 -17.73
N ALA A 20 3.23 4.60 -16.89
CA ALA A 20 2.62 5.88 -17.23
C ALA A 20 3.62 7.02 -17.13
N ILE A 21 4.50 6.97 -16.13
CA ILE A 21 5.63 7.89 -15.97
C ILE A 21 6.89 7.08 -15.65
N ASN A 22 7.92 7.29 -16.44
CA ASN A 22 9.27 6.86 -16.16
C ASN A 22 10.15 8.09 -15.81
N VAL A 23 10.84 8.02 -14.68
CA VAL A 23 11.74 9.10 -14.24
C VAL A 23 13.18 8.59 -14.25
N SER A 24 13.96 9.07 -15.21
CA SER A 24 15.34 8.64 -15.37
C SER A 24 16.32 9.58 -14.68
N GLY A 25 17.29 9.01 -13.96
CA GLY A 25 18.43 9.69 -13.36
C GLY A 25 19.75 9.46 -14.11
N ALA A 26 19.72 9.06 -15.37
CA ALA A 26 20.93 8.70 -16.14
C ALA A 26 21.91 9.86 -16.31
N TYR A 27 21.43 11.08 -16.53
CA TYR A 27 22.25 12.26 -16.88
C TYR A 27 22.14 13.41 -15.88
N GLY A 28 21.33 13.27 -14.83
CA GLY A 28 21.13 14.30 -13.81
C GLY A 28 19.96 13.97 -12.88
N ILE A 29 19.78 14.77 -11.85
CA ILE A 29 18.66 14.60 -10.91
C ILE A 29 17.38 15.11 -11.57
N ALA A 30 16.49 14.19 -11.89
CA ALA A 30 15.14 14.52 -12.35
C ALA A 30 14.19 14.62 -11.14
N THR A 31 13.36 15.66 -11.09
CA THR A 31 12.33 15.83 -10.06
C THR A 31 10.95 15.87 -10.69
N VAL A 32 10.04 15.02 -10.21
CA VAL A 32 8.63 14.99 -10.63
C VAL A 32 7.72 15.22 -9.44
N ASN A 33 6.82 16.19 -9.56
CA ASN A 33 5.80 16.49 -8.55
C ASN A 33 4.42 16.12 -9.11
N ILE A 34 3.79 15.10 -8.52
CA ILE A 34 2.46 14.63 -8.91
C ILE A 34 1.47 15.11 -7.84
N LYS A 35 0.62 16.06 -8.24
CA LYS A 35 -0.34 16.71 -7.34
C LYS A 35 -1.77 16.24 -7.58
N GLY A 36 -2.04 15.54 -8.67
CA GLY A 36 -3.35 15.06 -9.07
C GLY A 36 -3.33 14.41 -10.44
N GLY A 37 -4.51 14.19 -11.01
CA GLY A 37 -4.70 13.51 -12.29
C GLY A 37 -4.81 12.00 -12.15
N THR A 38 -4.89 11.30 -13.29
CA THR A 38 -5.02 9.84 -13.33
C THR A 38 -3.91 9.24 -14.19
N LEU A 39 -3.17 8.31 -13.61
CA LEU A 39 -2.05 7.60 -14.24
C LEU A 39 -2.40 6.12 -14.36
N ILE A 40 -2.60 5.67 -15.58
CA ILE A 40 -3.00 4.30 -15.90
C ILE A 40 -1.90 3.66 -16.75
N ALA A 41 -1.39 2.52 -16.31
CA ALA A 41 -0.49 1.68 -17.05
C ALA A 41 -0.77 0.20 -16.79
N GLU A 42 -0.36 -0.67 -17.71
CA GLU A 42 -0.57 -2.12 -17.56
C GLU A 42 0.36 -2.71 -16.48
N ALA A 43 1.63 -2.28 -16.46
CA ALA A 43 2.60 -2.78 -15.50
C ALA A 43 2.66 -1.89 -14.23
N LYS A 44 3.19 -0.68 -14.34
CA LYS A 44 3.35 0.25 -13.21
C LYS A 44 3.01 1.67 -13.62
N SER A 45 2.32 2.42 -12.76
CA SER A 45 2.02 3.82 -13.00
C SER A 45 3.28 4.69 -12.92
N LEU A 46 4.20 4.36 -12.01
CA LEU A 46 5.44 5.08 -11.79
C LEU A 46 6.62 4.14 -11.73
N ILE A 47 7.66 4.43 -12.48
CA ILE A 47 8.97 3.77 -12.36
C ILE A 47 10.09 4.81 -12.29
N THR A 48 11.23 4.38 -11.72
CA THR A 48 12.48 5.14 -11.74
C THR A 48 13.55 4.31 -12.41
N GLU A 49 14.32 4.94 -13.25
CA GLU A 49 15.47 4.36 -13.92
C GLU A 49 16.73 5.21 -13.74
N GLY A 50 17.86 4.58 -13.93
CA GLY A 50 19.18 5.22 -13.84
C GLY A 50 19.85 4.99 -12.50
N THR A 51 21.12 4.71 -12.56
CA THR A 51 21.97 4.38 -11.40
C THR A 51 22.91 5.53 -11.01
N THR A 52 23.12 6.50 -11.89
CA THR A 52 24.07 7.61 -11.67
C THR A 52 23.50 8.65 -10.71
N TYR A 53 22.27 9.04 -10.89
CA TYR A 53 21.57 10.00 -10.04
C TYR A 53 20.24 9.43 -9.59
N THR A 54 19.87 9.67 -8.34
CA THR A 54 18.57 9.21 -7.80
C THR A 54 17.48 10.21 -8.17
N PRO A 55 16.48 9.81 -8.98
CA PRO A 55 15.34 10.66 -9.26
C PRO A 55 14.52 10.97 -8.02
N VAL A 56 13.91 12.15 -7.99
CA VAL A 56 13.03 12.61 -6.91
C VAL A 56 11.59 12.58 -7.39
N ILE A 57 10.76 11.73 -6.80
CA ILE A 57 9.32 11.71 -7.06
C ILE A 57 8.58 12.14 -5.80
N ASN A 58 7.70 13.12 -5.94
CA ASN A 58 6.86 13.63 -4.86
C ASN A 58 5.40 13.44 -5.27
N VAL A 59 4.71 12.54 -4.58
CA VAL A 59 3.27 12.31 -4.79
C VAL A 59 2.50 12.96 -3.63
N THR A 60 1.69 13.96 -3.96
CA THR A 60 0.78 14.61 -3.02
C THR A 60 -0.68 14.38 -3.36
N GLY A 61 -0.99 13.81 -4.53
CA GLY A 61 -2.34 13.45 -4.93
C GLY A 61 -2.36 12.71 -6.26
N GLY A 62 -3.54 12.24 -6.64
CA GLY A 62 -3.79 11.57 -7.91
C GLY A 62 -4.39 10.18 -7.78
N THR A 63 -4.75 9.61 -8.90
CA THR A 63 -5.27 8.24 -9.03
C THR A 63 -4.30 7.40 -9.87
N PHE A 64 -3.96 6.21 -9.38
CA PHE A 64 -2.98 5.32 -9.98
C PHE A 64 -3.59 3.94 -10.19
N SER A 65 -3.21 3.25 -11.27
CA SER A 65 -3.71 1.90 -11.59
C SER A 65 -3.00 0.77 -10.83
N ASP A 66 -2.02 1.10 -10.01
CA ASP A 66 -1.21 0.16 -9.23
C ASP A 66 -0.56 0.84 -8.01
N PRO A 67 0.00 0.07 -7.06
CA PRO A 67 0.55 0.61 -5.82
C PRO A 67 1.92 1.32 -5.96
N SER A 68 2.48 1.50 -7.14
CA SER A 68 3.83 2.08 -7.32
C SER A 68 3.99 3.48 -6.72
N ALA A 69 2.88 4.23 -6.57
CA ALA A 69 2.87 5.56 -5.97
C ALA A 69 3.12 5.56 -4.45
N LEU A 70 2.84 4.45 -3.75
CA LEU A 70 2.86 4.40 -2.28
C LEU A 70 4.21 4.84 -1.69
N LYS A 71 5.31 4.38 -2.26
CA LYS A 71 6.66 4.71 -1.77
C LYS A 71 7.05 6.18 -1.95
N TYR A 72 6.30 6.93 -2.75
CA TYR A 72 6.57 8.33 -3.07
C TYR A 72 5.58 9.30 -2.41
N MET A 73 4.60 8.78 -1.66
CA MET A 73 3.62 9.60 -0.94
C MET A 73 4.32 10.51 0.05
N LYS A 74 4.01 11.78 -0.02
CA LYS A 74 4.50 12.81 0.92
C LYS A 74 3.51 13.02 2.07
N ALA A 75 3.92 13.79 3.06
CA ALA A 75 3.02 14.25 4.12
C ALA A 75 1.80 14.95 3.51
N ASN A 76 0.63 14.73 4.11
CA ASN A 76 -0.66 15.27 3.67
C ASN A 76 -1.08 14.87 2.23
N ALA A 77 -0.49 13.81 1.68
CA ALA A 77 -0.90 13.30 0.38
C ALA A 77 -2.33 12.72 0.42
N ASN A 78 -3.08 12.92 -0.67
CA ASN A 78 -4.39 12.30 -0.89
C ASN A 78 -4.32 11.47 -2.18
N VAL A 79 -4.13 10.17 -2.02
CA VAL A 79 -3.83 9.24 -3.12
C VAL A 79 -4.92 8.20 -3.26
N ASN A 80 -5.33 7.96 -4.50
CA ASN A 80 -6.23 6.89 -4.86
C ASN A 80 -5.49 5.84 -5.69
N ILE A 81 -5.62 4.58 -5.31
CA ILE A 81 -5.20 3.43 -6.10
C ILE A 81 -6.46 2.74 -6.62
N LYS A 82 -6.55 2.53 -7.92
CA LYS A 82 -7.64 1.77 -8.54
C LYS A 82 -7.04 0.68 -9.42
N LEU A 83 -7.02 -0.54 -8.91
CA LEU A 83 -6.37 -1.64 -9.61
C LEU A 83 -7.09 -1.98 -10.92
N THR A 84 -6.29 -2.22 -11.95
CA THR A 84 -6.76 -2.72 -13.25
C THR A 84 -6.44 -4.19 -13.47
N ALA A 85 -5.56 -4.78 -12.65
CA ALA A 85 -5.17 -6.19 -12.63
C ALA A 85 -4.73 -6.56 -11.21
N ASP A 86 -4.55 -7.86 -10.96
CA ASP A 86 -3.90 -8.33 -9.74
C ASP A 86 -2.49 -7.76 -9.64
N LYS A 87 -2.10 -7.35 -8.45
CA LYS A 87 -0.79 -6.71 -8.21
C LYS A 87 -0.14 -7.24 -6.94
N THR A 88 1.18 -7.17 -6.95
CA THR A 88 2.01 -7.38 -5.75
C THR A 88 2.78 -6.11 -5.45
N CYS A 89 2.89 -5.74 -4.19
CA CYS A 89 3.73 -4.63 -3.77
C CYS A 89 4.42 -4.94 -2.43
N PRO A 90 5.54 -4.27 -2.15
CA PRO A 90 6.17 -4.33 -0.84
C PRO A 90 5.24 -3.87 0.27
N GLY A 91 5.55 -4.28 1.49
CA GLY A 91 4.95 -3.71 2.67
C GLY A 91 5.08 -2.18 2.71
N PHE A 92 4.09 -1.50 3.28
CA PHE A 92 4.07 -0.04 3.31
C PHE A 92 3.56 0.54 4.63
N LYS A 93 3.91 1.80 4.87
CA LYS A 93 3.40 2.60 6.00
C LYS A 93 2.63 3.80 5.49
N THR A 94 1.58 4.19 6.21
CA THR A 94 1.03 5.55 6.11
C THR A 94 1.54 6.41 7.26
N THR A 95 1.51 7.71 7.09
CA THR A 95 1.91 8.69 8.11
C THR A 95 0.80 9.70 8.35
N SER A 96 0.89 10.44 9.44
CA SER A 96 -0.09 11.46 9.80
C SER A 96 -0.38 12.43 8.64
N GLY A 97 -1.64 12.78 8.46
CA GLY A 97 -2.14 13.65 7.40
C GLY A 97 -2.38 12.96 6.05
N GLN A 98 -1.88 11.75 5.83
CA GLN A 98 -2.12 11.03 4.58
C GLN A 98 -3.53 10.47 4.50
N THR A 99 -4.13 10.57 3.31
CA THR A 99 -5.36 9.88 2.94
C THR A 99 -5.07 8.93 1.79
N LEU A 100 -5.37 7.65 1.97
CA LEU A 100 -5.16 6.60 0.98
C LEU A 100 -6.47 5.84 0.75
N THR A 101 -6.94 5.82 -0.49
CA THR A 101 -8.04 4.94 -0.90
C THR A 101 -7.53 3.92 -1.89
N MET A 102 -7.69 2.64 -1.59
CA MET A 102 -7.35 1.52 -2.47
C MET A 102 -8.63 0.80 -2.90
N ASP A 103 -9.09 1.08 -4.11
CA ASP A 103 -10.19 0.35 -4.76
C ASP A 103 -9.60 -0.80 -5.57
N LEU A 104 -9.77 -2.00 -5.09
CA LEU A 104 -9.19 -3.18 -5.73
C LEU A 104 -10.00 -3.63 -6.95
N GLY A 105 -11.22 -3.16 -7.14
CA GLY A 105 -12.03 -3.42 -8.35
C GLY A 105 -12.24 -4.91 -8.65
N GLY A 106 -12.39 -5.73 -7.62
CA GLY A 106 -12.49 -7.20 -7.71
C GLY A 106 -11.15 -7.91 -7.91
N LYS A 107 -10.02 -7.20 -7.79
CA LYS A 107 -8.67 -7.74 -7.98
C LYS A 107 -8.03 -8.14 -6.66
N ILE A 108 -6.90 -8.83 -6.78
CA ILE A 108 -6.06 -9.24 -5.65
C ILE A 108 -4.86 -8.30 -5.55
N LEU A 109 -4.65 -7.73 -4.37
CA LEU A 109 -3.41 -7.07 -3.99
C LEU A 109 -2.66 -7.95 -2.98
N THR A 110 -1.48 -8.41 -3.36
CA THR A 110 -0.60 -9.16 -2.47
C THR A 110 0.48 -8.24 -1.88
N LEU A 111 0.54 -8.19 -0.55
CA LEU A 111 1.60 -7.51 0.19
C LEU A 111 2.75 -8.50 0.41
N ALA A 112 3.92 -8.18 -0.11
CA ALA A 112 5.11 -9.01 -0.05
C ALA A 112 6.27 -8.32 0.67
N ASP A 113 7.39 -8.99 0.79
CA ASP A 113 8.61 -8.39 1.32
C ASP A 113 9.10 -7.19 0.48
N PRO A 114 9.78 -6.24 1.13
CA PRO A 114 10.09 -6.18 2.56
C PRO A 114 8.87 -5.78 3.41
N THR A 115 8.82 -6.34 4.63
CA THR A 115 7.85 -5.96 5.65
C THR A 115 8.19 -4.59 6.25
N VAL A 116 7.23 -4.03 6.98
CA VAL A 116 7.35 -2.73 7.66
C VAL A 116 7.07 -2.88 9.15
N GLY A 117 7.35 -1.86 9.92
CA GLY A 117 7.13 -1.87 11.36
C GLY A 117 7.95 -0.80 12.06
N SER A 118 8.15 -0.93 13.35
CA SER A 118 9.11 -0.13 14.11
C SER A 118 10.53 -0.58 13.77
N THR A 119 11.47 0.34 13.86
CA THR A 119 12.91 0.03 13.57
C THR A 119 13.39 -1.16 14.39
N GLY A 120 13.93 -2.15 13.69
CA GLY A 120 14.41 -3.41 14.28
C GLY A 120 13.34 -4.46 14.55
N THR A 121 12.07 -4.17 14.24
CA THR A 121 10.95 -5.11 14.37
C THR A 121 9.99 -4.97 13.17
N GLU A 122 10.54 -4.92 11.96
CA GLU A 122 9.78 -4.81 10.72
C GLU A 122 9.12 -6.16 10.40
N THR A 123 7.94 -6.38 10.98
CA THR A 123 7.22 -7.67 10.92
C THR A 123 5.81 -7.57 10.34
N ASN A 124 5.41 -6.39 9.87
CA ASN A 124 4.05 -6.14 9.40
C ASN A 124 4.01 -6.00 7.88
N SER A 125 2.95 -6.48 7.23
CA SER A 125 2.76 -6.23 5.80
C SER A 125 2.31 -4.81 5.53
N CYS A 126 1.47 -4.21 6.40
CA CYS A 126 1.31 -2.75 6.42
C CYS A 126 1.15 -2.21 7.83
N GLN A 127 1.61 -0.97 8.03
CA GLN A 127 1.49 -0.23 9.28
C GLN A 127 0.83 1.12 9.02
N LEU A 128 -0.39 1.28 9.50
CA LEU A 128 -1.22 2.46 9.27
C LEU A 128 -1.15 3.36 10.50
N LEU A 129 -0.36 4.44 10.40
CA LEU A 129 -0.03 5.27 11.57
C LEU A 129 -1.13 6.29 11.88
N GLU A 130 -1.16 6.69 13.15
CA GLU A 130 -2.07 7.69 13.70
C GLU A 130 -2.13 8.97 12.86
N GLY A 131 -3.32 9.54 12.70
CA GLY A 131 -3.55 10.76 11.91
C GLY A 131 -3.65 10.53 10.41
N SER A 132 -3.54 9.27 9.93
CA SER A 132 -3.89 8.95 8.55
C SER A 132 -5.33 8.45 8.42
N ASN A 133 -5.86 8.46 7.18
CA ASN A 133 -7.15 7.89 6.83
C ASN A 133 -6.95 6.89 5.70
N VAL A 134 -7.33 5.63 5.91
CA VAL A 134 -7.11 4.57 4.93
C VAL A 134 -8.40 3.83 4.64
N THR A 135 -8.68 3.62 3.37
CA THR A 135 -9.81 2.81 2.91
C THR A 135 -9.30 1.74 1.95
N PHE A 136 -9.58 0.48 2.27
CA PHE A 136 -9.49 -0.62 1.31
C PHE A 136 -10.89 -1.05 0.93
N LYS A 137 -11.16 -1.21 -0.36
CA LYS A 137 -12.48 -1.60 -0.84
C LYS A 137 -12.47 -2.46 -2.10
N ASN A 138 -13.53 -3.25 -2.24
CA ASN A 138 -13.90 -3.99 -3.44
C ASN A 138 -12.83 -4.99 -3.93
N GLY A 139 -12.42 -5.95 -3.13
CA GLY A 139 -11.51 -6.99 -3.60
C GLY A 139 -10.80 -7.76 -2.51
N THR A 140 -9.67 -8.35 -2.85
CA THR A 140 -8.91 -9.21 -1.93
C THR A 140 -7.55 -8.60 -1.61
N LEU A 141 -7.27 -8.43 -0.33
CA LEU A 141 -5.94 -8.07 0.17
C LEU A 141 -5.31 -9.31 0.80
N LYS A 142 -4.15 -9.71 0.30
CA LYS A 142 -3.43 -10.91 0.74
C LYS A 142 -2.05 -10.57 1.27
N SER A 143 -1.57 -11.41 2.16
CA SER A 143 -0.18 -11.43 2.59
C SER A 143 0.21 -12.85 2.99
N ASP A 144 1.49 -13.07 3.18
CA ASP A 144 2.08 -14.32 3.67
C ASP A 144 3.03 -14.02 4.83
N ASN A 145 2.72 -13.01 5.62
CA ASN A 145 3.53 -12.53 6.74
C ASN A 145 3.24 -13.36 8.00
N ASN A 146 4.28 -13.70 8.74
CA ASN A 146 4.18 -14.52 9.94
C ASN A 146 3.77 -13.76 11.22
N LYS A 147 3.61 -12.42 11.19
CA LYS A 147 3.29 -11.64 12.39
C LYS A 147 1.99 -10.88 12.26
N ILE A 148 1.99 -9.73 11.62
CA ILE A 148 0.81 -8.88 11.49
C ILE A 148 0.67 -8.48 10.03
N MET A 149 -0.48 -8.78 9.44
CA MET A 149 -0.75 -8.29 8.10
C MET A 149 -1.07 -6.79 8.11
N ILE A 150 -2.09 -6.38 8.85
CA ILE A 150 -2.48 -4.97 9.01
C ILE A 150 -2.34 -4.55 10.47
N GLN A 151 -1.39 -3.66 10.76
CA GLN A 151 -1.30 -2.99 12.06
C GLN A 151 -1.93 -1.60 11.96
N ASN A 152 -3.06 -1.40 12.65
CA ASN A 152 -3.85 -0.18 12.52
C ASN A 152 -3.74 0.73 13.75
N TYR A 153 -3.32 1.98 13.53
CA TYR A 153 -3.38 3.09 14.49
C TYR A 153 -4.19 4.28 13.95
N CYS A 154 -4.79 4.14 12.77
CA CYS A 154 -5.44 5.23 12.03
C CYS A 154 -6.96 5.07 11.97
N ASN A 155 -7.62 5.92 11.19
CA ASN A 155 -8.99 5.69 10.75
C ASN A 155 -8.95 4.75 9.54
N LEU A 156 -9.29 3.48 9.75
CA LEU A 156 -9.31 2.44 8.72
C LEU A 156 -10.74 2.06 8.35
N THR A 157 -11.01 1.97 7.07
CA THR A 157 -12.25 1.38 6.55
C THR A 157 -11.90 0.17 5.68
N LEU A 158 -12.54 -0.97 5.98
CA LEU A 158 -12.58 -2.16 5.13
C LEU A 158 -14.00 -2.29 4.61
N ASP A 159 -14.20 -2.19 3.30
CA ASP A 159 -15.51 -2.16 2.68
C ASP A 159 -15.60 -3.12 1.49
N ASN A 160 -16.43 -4.13 1.59
CA ASN A 160 -16.59 -5.17 0.57
C ASN A 160 -15.25 -5.86 0.24
N MET A 161 -14.56 -6.34 1.28
CA MET A 161 -13.21 -6.90 1.19
C MET A 161 -13.17 -8.37 1.57
N THR A 162 -12.19 -9.08 1.02
CA THR A 162 -11.58 -10.27 1.62
C THR A 162 -10.17 -9.90 2.05
N VAL A 163 -9.86 -10.07 3.34
CA VAL A 163 -8.51 -9.83 3.90
C VAL A 163 -8.01 -11.15 4.44
N GLU A 164 -6.91 -11.66 3.90
CA GLU A 164 -6.43 -12.99 4.25
C GLU A 164 -4.91 -13.09 4.40
N ASP A 165 -4.51 -13.73 5.48
CA ASP A 165 -3.14 -14.16 5.71
C ASP A 165 -3.16 -15.42 6.57
N THR A 166 -2.85 -16.56 5.98
CA THR A 166 -2.91 -17.85 6.66
C THR A 166 -1.70 -18.13 7.55
N ASN A 167 -0.67 -17.30 7.49
CA ASN A 167 0.55 -17.43 8.29
C ASN A 167 0.64 -16.39 9.41
N ALA A 168 -0.06 -15.27 9.30
CA ALA A 168 -0.01 -14.19 10.28
C ALA A 168 -0.51 -14.64 11.67
N GLN A 169 0.16 -14.18 12.71
CA GLN A 169 -0.38 -14.26 14.08
C GLN A 169 -1.64 -13.39 14.20
N TYR A 170 -1.65 -12.21 13.58
CA TYR A 170 -2.81 -11.32 13.51
C TYR A 170 -3.02 -10.85 12.07
N VAL A 171 -4.18 -11.15 11.49
CA VAL A 171 -4.50 -10.62 10.15
C VAL A 171 -4.78 -9.13 10.23
N VAL A 172 -5.66 -8.71 11.14
CA VAL A 172 -5.87 -7.29 11.46
C VAL A 172 -5.66 -7.08 12.95
N SER A 173 -4.63 -6.31 13.30
CA SER A 173 -4.37 -5.87 14.67
C SER A 173 -4.73 -4.38 14.81
N ASN A 174 -5.87 -4.09 15.45
CA ASN A 174 -6.34 -2.74 15.67
C ASN A 174 -5.74 -2.15 16.94
N ASN A 175 -4.56 -1.58 16.82
CA ASN A 175 -3.78 -1.02 17.92
C ASN A 175 -4.10 0.47 18.10
N CYS A 176 -5.14 0.78 18.89
CA CYS A 176 -5.57 2.16 19.16
C CYS A 176 -6.11 2.93 17.93
N GLY A 177 -6.42 2.24 16.82
CA GLY A 177 -7.05 2.83 15.66
C GLY A 177 -8.57 2.79 15.75
N ASN A 178 -9.23 3.61 14.96
CA ASN A 178 -10.65 3.48 14.66
C ASN A 178 -10.79 2.62 13.41
N ILE A 179 -11.64 1.59 13.46
CA ILE A 179 -11.88 0.73 12.31
C ILE A 179 -13.37 0.58 12.04
N SER A 180 -13.74 0.68 10.76
CA SER A 180 -15.07 0.31 10.25
C SER A 180 -14.93 -0.88 9.31
N ILE A 181 -15.68 -1.93 9.56
CA ILE A 181 -15.65 -3.18 8.80
C ILE A 181 -17.06 -3.39 8.21
N ASN A 182 -17.19 -3.22 6.90
CA ASN A 182 -18.45 -3.33 6.19
C ASN A 182 -18.37 -4.45 5.15
N ASN A 183 -19.32 -5.39 5.17
CA ASN A 183 -19.40 -6.47 4.19
C ASN A 183 -18.04 -7.12 3.87
N THR A 184 -17.26 -7.41 4.91
CA THR A 184 -15.85 -7.82 4.78
C THR A 184 -15.61 -9.13 5.50
N THR A 185 -14.87 -10.03 4.88
CA THR A 185 -14.40 -11.29 5.46
C THR A 185 -12.92 -11.15 5.83
N ILE A 186 -12.55 -11.52 7.04
CA ILE A 186 -11.16 -11.57 7.49
C ILE A 186 -10.79 -13.03 7.80
N ASN A 187 -9.88 -13.59 7.02
CA ASN A 187 -9.45 -14.99 7.10
C ASN A 187 -8.06 -15.12 7.72
N ALA A 188 -7.95 -15.87 8.78
CA ALA A 188 -6.69 -16.30 9.39
C ALA A 188 -6.42 -17.78 9.08
N GLY A 189 -5.19 -18.22 9.37
CA GLY A 189 -4.86 -19.63 9.38
C GLY A 189 -5.57 -20.38 10.52
N SER A 190 -5.40 -21.69 10.53
CA SER A 190 -6.04 -22.60 11.48
C SER A 190 -5.13 -23.03 12.64
N ASN A 191 -3.91 -22.52 12.72
CA ASN A 191 -2.98 -22.86 13.80
C ASN A 191 -3.34 -22.16 15.11
N ALA A 192 -2.97 -22.75 16.23
CA ALA A 192 -3.09 -22.12 17.53
C ALA A 192 -2.36 -20.77 17.55
N ASN A 193 -2.95 -19.76 18.18
CA ASN A 193 -2.43 -18.40 18.27
C ASN A 193 -2.44 -17.60 16.94
N GLN A 194 -3.25 -17.97 15.98
CA GLN A 194 -3.58 -17.15 14.83
C GLN A 194 -4.96 -16.52 15.01
N PHE A 195 -5.05 -15.21 14.80
CA PHE A 195 -6.26 -14.42 15.03
C PHE A 195 -6.63 -13.63 13.79
N ALA A 196 -7.88 -13.74 13.35
CA ALA A 196 -8.39 -12.94 12.24
C ALA A 196 -8.39 -11.45 12.61
N PHE A 197 -8.75 -11.14 13.85
CA PHE A 197 -8.86 -9.76 14.33
C PHE A 197 -8.52 -9.68 15.81
N ASP A 198 -7.74 -8.66 16.19
CA ASP A 198 -7.55 -8.31 17.60
C ASP A 198 -7.69 -6.80 17.84
N VAL A 199 -7.93 -6.45 19.08
CA VAL A 199 -8.05 -5.06 19.54
C VAL A 199 -7.12 -4.85 20.72
N CYS A 200 -6.22 -3.88 20.59
CA CYS A 200 -5.26 -3.55 21.62
C CYS A 200 -5.27 -2.04 21.94
N GLY A 201 -5.43 -1.70 23.19
CA GLY A 201 -5.28 -0.34 23.68
C GLY A 201 -3.88 -0.11 24.22
N TYR A 202 -3.27 1.01 23.83
CA TYR A 202 -2.00 1.47 24.40
C TYR A 202 -2.23 2.73 25.24
N ALA A 203 -1.67 2.77 26.43
CA ALA A 203 -1.81 3.92 27.34
C ALA A 203 -1.27 5.24 26.74
N LYS A 204 -0.42 5.16 25.74
CA LYS A 204 0.09 6.32 25.00
C LYS A 204 -1.00 7.03 24.17
N TYR A 205 -2.04 6.32 23.76
CA TYR A 205 -3.12 6.83 22.93
C TYR A 205 -4.38 6.98 23.79
N THR A 206 -4.74 8.21 24.09
CA THR A 206 -5.85 8.51 25.01
C THR A 206 -7.22 8.53 24.34
N ALA A 207 -7.27 8.51 23.03
CA ALA A 207 -8.52 8.60 22.26
C ALA A 207 -9.37 7.33 22.29
N GLY A 208 -8.86 6.24 22.86
CA GLY A 208 -9.56 4.94 22.87
C GLY A 208 -9.51 4.21 21.54
N VAL A 209 -10.22 3.10 21.45
CA VAL A 209 -10.31 2.23 20.28
C VAL A 209 -11.77 2.08 19.92
N THR A 210 -12.11 2.36 18.65
CA THR A 210 -13.47 2.15 18.15
C THR A 210 -13.48 1.08 17.06
N VAL A 211 -14.38 0.12 17.22
CA VAL A 211 -14.63 -0.94 16.22
C VAL A 211 -16.09 -0.88 15.84
N THR A 212 -16.37 -0.75 14.55
CA THR A 212 -17.72 -0.82 13.97
C THR A 212 -17.75 -1.96 12.95
N VAL A 213 -18.73 -2.86 13.12
CA VAL A 213 -18.93 -4.02 12.22
C VAL A 213 -20.34 -3.99 11.67
#